data_bfb07d0e9027ba8d74098e35bf5d0376
#
_entry.id   bfb07d0e9027ba8d74098e35bf5d0376
#
_cell.length_a   1.000
_cell.length_b   1.000
_cell.length_c   1.000
_cell.angle_alpha   90.00
_cell.angle_beta   90.00
_cell.angle_gamma   90.00
#
_symmetry.space_group_name_H-M   'P 1'
#
loop_
_entity.id
_entity.type
_entity.pdbx_description
1 polymer ?
#
loop_
_entity_poly.entity_id
_entity_poly.type
_entity_poly.pdbx_seq_one_letter_code
_entity_poly.pdbx_strand_id
1 'polypeptide(L)'
;MTIPLGTGIHRRNVYIELEDGYDFEQVKASILEDDYFKHDETHIFAVPSVDALMDKGHGVNLVRKGVSGTTHNQLFEFNMKINNPALTSQVMVACARASVVQAPGCYVLPQLPMMDLL
;
A
#
# COMPACT_ATOMS: atom_id res chain seq x y z
N MET A 1 -7.88 -0.27 -1.98
CA MET A 1 -6.82 0.46 -1.22
C MET A 1 -6.53 -0.29 0.06
N THR A 2 -5.30 -0.70 0.31
CA THR A 2 -4.89 -1.39 1.53
C THR A 2 -4.18 -0.41 2.45
N ILE A 3 -4.58 -0.36 3.71
CA ILE A 3 -4.03 0.55 4.72
C ILE A 3 -3.39 -0.31 5.80
N PRO A 4 -2.05 -0.29 5.97
CA PRO A 4 -1.41 -1.02 7.04
C PRO A 4 -1.72 -0.38 8.40
N LEU A 5 -2.13 -1.19 9.36
CA LEU A 5 -2.43 -0.76 10.74
C LEU A 5 -1.38 -1.25 11.73
N GLY A 6 -0.49 -2.14 11.29
CA GLY A 6 0.57 -2.75 12.09
C GLY A 6 1.19 -3.91 11.36
N THR A 7 2.07 -4.66 12.01
CA THR A 7 2.70 -5.82 11.39
C THR A 7 1.68 -6.92 11.12
N GLY A 8 1.40 -7.17 9.85
CA GLY A 8 0.44 -8.18 9.40
C GLY A 8 -1.04 -7.82 9.60
N ILE A 9 -1.35 -6.59 10.01
CA ILE A 9 -2.73 -6.11 10.19
C ILE A 9 -3.00 -5.02 9.15
N HIS A 10 -4.09 -5.21 8.39
CA HIS A 10 -4.47 -4.30 7.33
C HIS A 10 -5.94 -3.90 7.45
N ARG A 11 -6.25 -2.68 7.03
CA ARG A 11 -7.59 -2.26 6.66
C ARG A 11 -7.67 -2.17 5.15
N ARG A 12 -8.73 -2.70 4.58
CA ARG A 12 -8.97 -2.64 3.14
C ARG A 12 -10.18 -1.77 2.86
N ASN A 13 -9.99 -0.76 2.04
CA ASN A 13 -11.08 0.02 1.47
C ASN A 13 -11.25 -0.40 0.02
N VAL A 14 -12.41 -0.99 -0.29
CA VAL A 14 -12.78 -1.48 -1.62
C VAL A 14 -13.82 -0.53 -2.19
N TYR A 15 -13.55 0.00 -3.34
CA TYR A 15 -14.47 0.87 -4.07
C TYR A 15 -14.99 0.11 -5.27
N ILE A 16 -16.30 0.03 -5.40
CA ILE A 16 -16.95 -0.71 -6.47
C ILE A 16 -17.87 0.20 -7.26
N GLU A 17 -17.81 0.10 -8.56
CA GLU A 17 -18.77 0.61 -9.52
C GLU A 17 -19.67 -0.54 -9.92
N LEU A 18 -20.97 -0.39 -9.72
CA LEU A 18 -21.96 -1.43 -10.02
C LEU A 18 -22.53 -1.19 -11.40
N GLU A 19 -22.61 -2.24 -12.18
CA GLU A 19 -23.40 -2.24 -13.41
C GLU A 19 -24.90 -2.27 -13.09
N ASP A 20 -25.71 -1.84 -14.03
CA ASP A 20 -27.18 -1.83 -13.90
C ASP A 20 -27.72 -3.24 -13.60
N GLY A 21 -28.57 -3.33 -12.60
CA GLY A 21 -29.22 -4.57 -12.21
C GLY A 21 -28.52 -5.35 -11.10
N TYR A 22 -27.35 -4.93 -10.63
CA TYR A 22 -26.71 -5.57 -9.49
C TYR A 22 -27.10 -4.87 -8.16
N ASP A 23 -27.31 -5.70 -7.14
CA ASP A 23 -27.60 -5.22 -5.79
C ASP A 23 -26.32 -5.05 -4.97
N PHE A 24 -26.16 -3.87 -4.36
CA PHE A 24 -24.95 -3.54 -3.59
C PHE A 24 -24.70 -4.49 -2.43
N GLU A 25 -25.74 -4.85 -1.67
CA GLU A 25 -25.55 -5.68 -0.47
C GLU A 25 -25.19 -7.13 -0.84
N GLN A 26 -25.69 -7.64 -1.97
CA GLN A 26 -25.31 -8.96 -2.47
C GLN A 26 -23.86 -9.00 -2.93
N VAL A 27 -23.41 -7.99 -3.69
CA VAL A 27 -22.02 -7.89 -4.16
C VAL A 27 -21.07 -7.70 -2.98
N LYS A 28 -21.44 -6.85 -2.03
CA LYS A 28 -20.68 -6.62 -0.80
C LYS A 28 -20.52 -7.90 0.02
N ALA A 29 -21.60 -8.67 0.21
CA ALA A 29 -21.55 -9.94 0.92
C ALA A 29 -20.58 -10.92 0.25
N SER A 30 -20.66 -11.05 -1.08
CA SER A 30 -19.77 -11.91 -1.86
C SER A 30 -18.29 -11.52 -1.73
N ILE A 31 -17.99 -10.21 -1.75
CA ILE A 31 -16.61 -9.73 -1.56
C ILE A 31 -16.11 -10.04 -0.13
N LEU A 32 -16.94 -9.86 0.89
CA LEU A 32 -16.54 -10.10 2.27
C LEU A 32 -16.31 -11.59 2.59
N GLU A 33 -16.91 -12.50 1.83
CA GLU A 33 -16.71 -13.95 1.94
C GLU A 33 -15.46 -14.44 1.23
N ASP A 34 -14.89 -13.66 0.32
CA ASP A 34 -13.69 -14.02 -0.43
C ASP A 34 -12.48 -14.18 0.49
N ASP A 35 -11.68 -15.22 0.25
CA ASP A 35 -10.50 -15.57 1.06
C ASP A 35 -9.47 -14.44 1.16
N TYR A 36 -9.43 -13.57 0.17
CA TYR A 36 -8.53 -12.42 0.17
C TYR A 36 -8.96 -11.31 1.12
N PHE A 37 -10.27 -11.18 1.39
CA PHE A 37 -10.82 -10.08 2.17
C PHE A 37 -11.28 -10.48 3.58
N LYS A 38 -11.71 -11.73 3.77
CA LYS A 38 -12.41 -12.19 4.98
C LYS A 38 -11.61 -12.09 6.27
N HIS A 39 -10.28 -12.03 6.19
CA HIS A 39 -9.40 -12.02 7.35
C HIS A 39 -8.94 -10.62 7.75
N ASP A 40 -9.24 -9.60 6.94
CA ASP A 40 -8.88 -8.20 7.19
C ASP A 40 -10.14 -7.35 7.45
N GLU A 41 -9.97 -6.27 8.20
CA GLU A 41 -11.02 -5.25 8.30
C GLU A 41 -11.28 -4.64 6.93
N THR A 42 -12.41 -5.01 6.31
CA THR A 42 -12.74 -4.61 4.94
C THR A 42 -13.97 -3.72 4.90
N HIS A 43 -13.82 -2.52 4.35
CA HIS A 43 -14.89 -1.56 4.11
C HIS A 43 -15.16 -1.47 2.61
N ILE A 44 -16.42 -1.58 2.22
CA ILE A 44 -16.84 -1.56 0.81
C ILE A 44 -17.71 -0.33 0.57
N PHE A 45 -17.39 0.40 -0.49
CA PHE A 45 -18.04 1.64 -0.86
C PHE A 45 -18.51 1.57 -2.31
N ALA A 46 -19.81 1.82 -2.55
CA ALA A 46 -20.29 2.04 -3.90
C ALA A 46 -19.87 3.45 -4.37
N VAL A 47 -19.39 3.53 -5.58
CA VAL A 47 -18.99 4.80 -6.22
C VAL A 47 -19.55 4.88 -7.63
N PRO A 48 -19.82 6.10 -8.12
CA PRO A 48 -20.36 6.28 -9.47
C PRO A 48 -19.33 5.99 -10.56
N SER A 49 -18.03 6.05 -10.26
CA SER A 49 -16.95 5.70 -11.17
C SER A 49 -15.70 5.34 -10.39
N VAL A 50 -15.09 4.20 -10.73
CA VAL A 50 -13.78 3.79 -10.19
C VAL A 50 -12.64 4.55 -10.87
N ASP A 51 -12.83 4.99 -12.11
CA ASP A 51 -11.82 5.78 -12.84
C ASP A 51 -11.52 7.11 -12.14
N ALA A 52 -12.55 7.73 -11.53
CA ALA A 52 -12.37 8.95 -10.74
C ALA A 52 -11.49 8.75 -9.49
N LEU A 53 -11.19 7.50 -9.13
CA LEU A 53 -10.39 7.14 -7.95
C LEU A 53 -8.99 6.63 -8.30
N MET A 54 -8.61 6.59 -9.59
CA MET A 54 -7.31 6.06 -10.01
C MET A 54 -6.13 6.79 -9.37
N ASP A 55 -6.27 8.08 -9.12
CA ASP A 55 -5.25 8.89 -8.47
C ASP A 55 -5.20 8.75 -6.94
N LYS A 56 -6.15 8.04 -6.32
CA LYS A 56 -6.10 7.79 -4.87
C LYS A 56 -4.94 6.90 -4.45
N GLY A 57 -4.52 5.99 -5.32
CA GLY A 57 -3.30 5.20 -5.20
C GLY A 57 -3.10 4.48 -3.86
N HIS A 58 -2.06 3.67 -3.80
CA HIS A 58 -1.46 3.21 -2.55
C HIS A 58 -0.54 4.29 -2.01
N GLY A 59 -0.53 4.48 -0.69
CA GLY A 59 0.34 5.47 -0.11
C GLY A 59 0.58 5.26 1.37
N VAL A 60 1.57 5.97 1.86
CA VAL A 60 1.87 6.09 3.29
C VAL A 60 1.86 7.57 3.64
N ASN A 61 1.12 7.92 4.67
CA ASN A 61 1.23 9.20 5.34
C ASN A 61 1.72 8.92 6.75
N LEU A 62 2.94 9.37 7.05
CA LEU A 62 3.56 9.24 8.35
C LEU A 62 3.84 10.63 8.90
N VAL A 63 3.29 10.89 10.07
CA VAL A 63 3.54 12.12 10.82
C VAL A 63 4.09 11.74 12.18
N ARG A 64 5.29 12.23 12.50
CA ARG A 64 5.92 12.04 13.80
C ARG A 64 6.26 13.39 14.41
N LYS A 65 5.70 13.65 15.59
CA LYS A 65 6.12 14.75 16.45
C LYS A 65 7.12 14.22 17.46
N GLY A 66 8.21 14.91 17.59
CA GLY A 66 9.29 14.58 18.51
C GLY A 66 9.47 15.67 19.57
N VAL A 67 10.05 15.27 20.70
CA VAL A 67 10.47 16.16 21.76
C VAL A 67 11.99 16.15 21.82
N SER A 68 12.59 17.34 21.85
CA SER A 68 14.00 17.53 22.14
C SER A 68 14.12 18.45 23.37
N GLY A 69 14.52 17.87 24.50
CA GLY A 69 14.54 18.61 25.78
C GLY A 69 13.13 18.97 26.25
N THR A 70 12.91 20.24 26.54
CA THR A 70 11.63 20.80 27.02
C THR A 70 10.74 21.34 25.89
N THR A 71 11.19 21.30 24.65
CA THR A 71 10.48 21.87 23.49
C THR A 71 9.99 20.80 22.53
N HIS A 72 8.77 20.97 22.03
CA HIS A 72 8.12 20.08 21.04
C HIS A 72 8.29 20.67 19.64
N ASN A 73 9.50 20.75 19.14
CA ASN A 73 9.81 21.46 17.90
C ASN A 73 10.26 20.55 16.75
N GLN A 74 10.19 19.23 16.91
CA GLN A 74 10.53 18.30 15.85
C GLN A 74 9.24 17.80 15.19
N LEU A 75 9.13 18.01 13.89
CA LEU A 75 8.08 17.48 13.05
C LEU A 75 8.75 16.75 11.89
N PHE A 76 8.42 15.47 11.75
CA PHE A 76 8.76 14.67 10.58
C PHE A 76 7.47 14.30 9.87
N GLU A 77 7.37 14.68 8.61
CA GLU A 77 6.26 14.33 7.74
C GLU A 77 6.79 13.60 6.51
N PHE A 78 6.19 12.47 6.22
CA PHE A 78 6.46 11.70 5.02
C PHE A 78 5.14 11.34 4.34
N ASN A 79 4.98 11.74 3.09
CA ASN A 79 3.82 11.41 2.28
C ASN A 79 4.28 10.74 0.99
N MET A 80 3.82 9.53 0.76
CA MET A 80 4.11 8.75 -0.43
C MET A 80 2.81 8.32 -1.09
N LYS A 81 2.68 8.57 -2.38
CA LYS A 81 1.63 8.02 -3.23
C LYS A 81 2.27 7.22 -4.35
N ILE A 82 1.79 6.02 -4.57
CA ILE A 82 2.35 5.09 -5.55
C ILE A 82 1.25 4.39 -6.34
N ASN A 83 1.59 3.99 -7.56
CA ASN A 83 0.88 2.91 -8.24
C ASN A 83 1.57 1.60 -7.83
N ASN A 84 0.88 0.74 -7.08
CA ASN A 84 1.49 -0.43 -6.47
C ASN A 84 2.11 -1.40 -7.49
N PRO A 85 1.43 -1.82 -8.58
CA PRO A 85 2.03 -2.69 -9.58
C PRO A 85 3.27 -2.08 -10.24
N ALA A 86 3.24 -0.79 -10.57
CA ALA A 86 4.36 -0.11 -11.20
C ALA A 86 5.57 0.00 -10.28
N LEU A 87 5.38 0.39 -9.01
CA LEU A 87 6.46 0.46 -8.04
C LEU A 87 7.07 -0.92 -7.77
N THR A 88 6.23 -1.94 -7.58
CA THR A 88 6.71 -3.31 -7.34
C THR A 88 7.57 -3.80 -8.50
N SER A 89 7.12 -3.61 -9.73
CA SER A 89 7.89 -3.98 -10.93
C SER A 89 9.22 -3.24 -11.00
N GLN A 90 9.22 -1.95 -10.71
CA GLN A 90 10.44 -1.12 -10.73
C GLN A 90 11.45 -1.57 -9.67
N VAL A 91 10.98 -1.84 -8.45
CA VAL A 91 11.84 -2.34 -7.36
C VAL A 91 12.39 -3.73 -7.70
N MET A 92 11.58 -4.62 -8.29
CA MET A 92 12.05 -5.94 -8.73
C MET A 92 13.18 -5.84 -9.76
N VAL A 93 13.04 -4.95 -10.75
CA VAL A 93 14.07 -4.72 -11.76
C VAL A 93 15.34 -4.13 -11.13
N ALA A 94 15.20 -3.20 -10.18
CA ALA A 94 16.34 -2.62 -9.45
C ALA A 94 17.07 -3.70 -8.63
N CYS A 95 16.35 -4.55 -7.92
CA CYS A 95 16.92 -5.67 -7.18
C CYS A 95 17.63 -6.68 -8.09
N ALA A 96 17.04 -6.98 -9.27
CA ALA A 96 17.67 -7.86 -10.24
C ALA A 96 19.00 -7.29 -10.76
N ARG A 97 19.07 -5.99 -11.01
CA ARG A 97 20.33 -5.31 -11.36
C ARG A 97 21.34 -5.37 -10.22
N ALA A 98 20.92 -5.02 -9.01
CA ALA A 98 21.77 -5.07 -7.83
C ALA A 98 22.34 -6.48 -7.58
N SER A 99 21.57 -7.53 -7.84
CA SER A 99 21.99 -8.92 -7.60
C SER A 99 23.24 -9.35 -8.40
N VAL A 100 23.50 -8.69 -9.52
CA VAL A 100 24.66 -9.01 -10.38
C VAL A 100 25.98 -8.59 -9.74
N VAL A 101 25.96 -7.60 -8.86
CA VAL A 101 27.17 -7.05 -8.20
C VAL A 101 27.32 -7.52 -6.76
N GLN A 102 26.31 -8.20 -6.21
CA GLN A 102 26.38 -8.75 -4.85
C GLN A 102 27.10 -10.10 -4.81
N ALA A 103 27.73 -10.41 -3.67
CA ALA A 103 28.22 -11.75 -3.41
C ALA A 103 27.05 -12.76 -3.36
N PRO A 104 27.29 -14.05 -3.66
CA PRO A 104 26.25 -15.06 -3.51
C PRO A 104 25.69 -15.10 -2.09
N GLY A 105 24.37 -14.96 -1.94
CA GLY A 105 23.72 -14.88 -0.63
C GLY A 105 22.21 -14.64 -0.74
N CYS A 106 21.58 -14.55 0.42
CA CYS A 106 20.18 -14.15 0.56
C CYS A 106 20.13 -12.77 1.21
N TYR A 107 19.48 -11.82 0.56
CA TYR A 107 19.45 -10.42 0.98
C TYR A 107 18.00 -9.95 1.12
N VAL A 108 17.75 -9.11 2.10
CA VAL A 108 16.55 -8.27 2.15
C VAL A 108 16.88 -6.87 1.65
N LEU A 109 15.88 -6.16 1.14
CA LEU A 109 16.07 -4.85 0.50
C LEU A 109 16.93 -3.85 1.31
N PRO A 110 16.76 -3.70 2.64
CA PRO A 110 17.61 -2.78 3.42
C PRO A 110 19.09 -3.17 3.53
N GLN A 111 19.46 -4.38 3.14
CA GLN A 111 20.85 -4.86 3.14
C GLN A 111 21.57 -4.54 1.83
N LEU A 112 20.84 -4.15 0.80
CA LEU A 112 21.44 -3.77 -0.47
C LEU A 112 21.90 -2.30 -0.40
N PRO A 113 23.12 -2.00 -0.90
CA PRO A 113 23.55 -0.61 -1.04
C PRO A 113 22.58 0.17 -1.90
N MET A 114 22.14 1.33 -1.46
CA MET A 114 21.18 2.15 -2.22
C MET A 114 21.67 2.50 -3.61
N MET A 115 22.98 2.66 -3.77
CA MET A 115 23.59 2.98 -5.07
C MET A 115 23.50 1.83 -6.08
N ASP A 116 23.40 0.59 -5.61
CA ASP A 116 23.26 -0.58 -6.48
C ASP A 116 21.80 -0.75 -6.96
N LEU A 117 20.86 -0.05 -6.35
CA LEU A 117 19.44 -0.04 -6.72
C LEU A 117 19.11 1.01 -7.80
N LEU A 118 20.01 1.96 -8.06
CA LEU A 118 19.86 3.00 -9.08
C LEU A 118 20.37 2.48 -10.43
#